data_d9e14fc11a1941ca4a5ea555cce8aed9
#
_entry.id   d9e14fc11a1941ca4a5ea555cce8aed9
#
_cell.length_a   1.000
_cell.length_b   1.000
_cell.length_c   1.000
_cell.angle_alpha   90.00
_cell.angle_beta   90.00
_cell.angle_gamma   90.00
#
_symmetry.space_group_name_H-M   'P 1'
#
loop_
_entity.id
_entity.type
_entity.pdbx_description
1 polymer ?
#
loop_
_entity_poly.entity_id
_entity_poly.type
_entity_poly.pdbx_seq_one_letter_code
_entity_poly.pdbx_strand_id
1 'polypeptide(L)'
;RELGFTIEEDRCRIGTTEIVFRDGPPGIHGWAMRDAEQSTFGPITTTTIESPVPAVGPVHTNSAVALHHLVLMVPEFELGRQALIAAGVTVDSGKPFGSENRKLLRVAPRMGDFELELIGPVERDHSKNWELWGLVIVVNDIDATKNYLGDLIGEVKPALQPHRRIATVNKSAGIGTAVAFLGREETL
;
A
#
# COMPACT_ATOMS: atom_id res chain seq x y z
N ARG A 1 -5.71 -14.79 -6.97
CA ARG A 1 -5.90 -15.19 -8.40
C ARG A 1 -7.11 -14.50 -8.99
N GLU A 2 -8.23 -14.42 -8.29
CA GLU A 2 -9.47 -13.77 -8.78
C GLU A 2 -9.28 -12.31 -9.20
N LEU A 3 -8.36 -11.60 -8.55
CA LEU A 3 -7.99 -10.24 -8.95
C LEU A 3 -7.02 -10.17 -10.14
N GLY A 4 -6.78 -11.25 -10.87
CA GLY A 4 -5.94 -11.24 -12.07
C GLY A 4 -4.43 -11.20 -11.81
N PHE A 5 -3.99 -11.46 -10.58
CA PHE A 5 -2.56 -11.61 -10.29
C PHE A 5 -2.04 -12.99 -10.66
N THR A 6 -0.90 -13.03 -11.30
CA THR A 6 -0.11 -14.26 -11.47
C THR A 6 0.58 -14.60 -10.15
N ILE A 7 0.29 -15.77 -9.62
CA ILE A 7 0.83 -16.26 -8.35
C ILE A 7 1.59 -17.56 -8.63
N GLU A 8 2.87 -17.56 -8.29
CA GLU A 8 3.77 -18.70 -8.37
C GLU A 8 3.99 -19.24 -6.95
N GLU A 9 3.54 -20.47 -6.70
CA GLU A 9 3.53 -21.09 -5.37
C GLU A 9 2.78 -20.20 -4.34
N ASP A 10 3.52 -19.59 -3.41
CA ASP A 10 3.02 -18.69 -2.36
C ASP A 10 3.42 -17.22 -2.60
N ARG A 11 3.81 -16.84 -3.84
CA ARG A 11 4.40 -15.55 -4.17
C ARG A 11 3.70 -14.86 -5.32
N CYS A 12 3.55 -13.53 -5.19
CA CYS A 12 3.13 -12.64 -6.26
C CYS A 12 4.17 -11.54 -6.42
N ARG A 13 4.83 -11.47 -7.57
CA ARG A 13 5.79 -10.42 -7.89
C ARG A 13 5.15 -9.35 -8.74
N ILE A 14 5.21 -8.10 -8.28
CA ILE A 14 4.68 -6.93 -8.95
C ILE A 14 5.82 -5.90 -9.07
N GLY A 15 6.43 -5.81 -10.22
CA GLY A 15 7.65 -5.01 -10.42
C GLY A 15 8.78 -5.51 -9.51
N THR A 16 9.33 -4.63 -8.68
CA THR A 16 10.41 -4.94 -7.71
C THR A 16 9.89 -5.43 -6.36
N THR A 17 8.57 -5.48 -6.17
CA THR A 17 7.91 -5.89 -4.92
C THR A 17 7.48 -7.34 -5.01
N GLU A 18 7.67 -8.08 -3.93
CA GLU A 18 7.18 -9.44 -3.78
C GLU A 18 6.20 -9.50 -2.59
N ILE A 19 5.00 -10.00 -2.85
CA ILE A 19 4.01 -10.33 -1.83
C ILE A 19 4.09 -11.82 -1.56
N VAL A 20 4.34 -12.19 -0.32
CA VAL A 20 4.44 -13.60 0.10
C VAL A 20 3.20 -13.95 0.90
N PHE A 21 2.47 -14.96 0.45
CA PHE A 21 1.28 -15.46 1.14
C PHE A 21 1.68 -16.44 2.24
N ARG A 22 1.01 -16.35 3.39
CA ARG A 22 1.23 -17.23 4.53
C ARG A 22 -0.12 -17.69 5.08
N ASP A 23 -0.16 -18.88 5.64
CA ASP A 23 -1.31 -19.32 6.43
C ASP A 23 -1.44 -18.46 7.68
N GLY A 24 -2.67 -18.07 8.00
CA GLY A 24 -2.96 -17.23 9.16
C GLY A 24 -4.21 -16.37 8.99
N PRO A 25 -4.46 -15.47 9.94
CA PRO A 25 -5.56 -14.53 9.83
C PRO A 25 -5.39 -13.61 8.61
N PRO A 26 -6.49 -13.09 8.02
CA PRO A 26 -6.41 -12.15 6.91
C PRO A 26 -5.68 -10.86 7.28
N GLY A 27 -4.95 -10.27 6.34
CA GLY A 27 -4.27 -8.98 6.49
C GLY A 27 -2.82 -9.00 6.07
N ILE A 28 -2.12 -7.87 6.26
CA ILE A 28 -0.69 -7.73 6.04
C ILE A 28 0.00 -7.79 7.40
N HIS A 29 0.80 -8.84 7.63
CA HIS A 29 1.37 -9.13 8.95
C HIS A 29 2.80 -8.63 9.14
N GLY A 30 3.45 -8.19 8.10
CA GLY A 30 4.81 -7.69 8.17
C GLY A 30 5.35 -7.30 6.82
N TRP A 31 6.55 -6.78 6.84
CA TRP A 31 7.30 -6.42 5.65
C TRP A 31 8.76 -6.84 5.76
N ALA A 32 9.40 -6.89 4.62
CA ALA A 32 10.85 -7.04 4.51
C ALA A 32 11.38 -6.00 3.55
N MET A 33 12.52 -5.40 3.87
CA MET A 33 13.12 -4.33 3.08
C MET A 33 14.60 -4.65 2.80
N ARG A 34 15.08 -4.23 1.63
CA ARG A 34 16.49 -4.25 1.31
C ARG A 34 17.17 -3.08 2.01
N ASP A 35 18.40 -3.32 2.41
CA ASP A 35 19.27 -2.29 3.02
C ASP A 35 18.63 -1.57 4.22
N ALA A 36 17.74 -2.26 4.96
CA ALA A 36 17.12 -1.71 6.15
C ALA A 36 18.17 -1.59 7.27
N GLU A 37 18.46 -0.36 7.68
CA GLU A 37 19.40 -0.10 8.79
C GLU A 37 18.80 -0.44 10.16
N GLN A 38 17.46 -0.50 10.26
CA GLN A 38 16.74 -0.76 11.49
C GLN A 38 15.88 -2.01 11.40
N SER A 39 15.87 -2.79 12.46
CA SER A 39 15.07 -4.01 12.59
C SER A 39 13.62 -3.78 13.02
N THR A 40 13.25 -2.53 13.39
CA THR A 40 11.89 -2.19 13.81
C THR A 40 11.48 -0.82 13.31
N PHE A 41 10.20 -0.68 13.00
CA PHE A 41 9.56 0.58 12.68
C PHE A 41 8.35 0.76 13.61
N GLY A 42 8.55 1.52 14.69
CA GLY A 42 7.60 1.46 15.80
C GLY A 42 7.48 0.00 16.31
N PRO A 43 6.29 -0.55 16.44
CA PRO A 43 6.08 -1.95 16.83
C PRO A 43 6.16 -2.95 15.67
N ILE A 44 6.36 -2.49 14.43
CA ILE A 44 6.42 -3.35 13.24
C ILE A 44 7.85 -3.84 13.04
N THR A 45 8.03 -5.15 13.10
CA THR A 45 9.31 -5.79 12.80
C THR A 45 9.64 -5.67 11.31
N THR A 46 10.82 -5.14 11.00
CA THR A 46 11.36 -5.08 9.65
C THR A 46 12.38 -6.19 9.46
N THR A 47 12.13 -7.09 8.53
CA THR A 47 13.11 -8.09 8.14
C THR A 47 14.01 -7.51 7.05
N THR A 48 15.33 -7.57 7.25
CA THR A 48 16.27 -7.14 6.23
C THR A 48 16.45 -8.23 5.17
N ILE A 49 16.44 -7.84 3.90
CA ILE A 49 16.66 -8.72 2.76
C ILE A 49 18.02 -8.35 2.14
N GLU A 50 18.93 -9.29 2.08
CA GLU A 50 20.23 -9.12 1.42
C GLU A 50 20.20 -9.50 -0.07
N SER A 51 19.12 -10.15 -0.52
CA SER A 51 18.98 -10.61 -1.90
C SER A 51 18.91 -9.43 -2.88
N PRO A 52 19.45 -9.54 -4.09
CA PRO A 52 19.32 -8.51 -5.11
C PRO A 52 17.84 -8.29 -5.47
N VAL A 53 17.57 -7.12 -6.07
CA VAL A 53 16.22 -6.81 -6.60
C VAL A 53 15.81 -7.93 -7.56
N PRO A 54 14.64 -8.55 -7.40
CA PRO A 54 14.16 -9.58 -8.32
C PRO A 54 14.11 -9.06 -9.75
N ALA A 55 14.35 -9.93 -10.72
CA ALA A 55 14.03 -9.62 -12.11
C ALA A 55 12.55 -9.22 -12.22
N VAL A 56 12.21 -8.46 -13.28
CA VAL A 56 10.83 -8.03 -13.56
C VAL A 56 9.88 -9.22 -13.40
N GLY A 57 8.82 -9.00 -12.64
CA GLY A 57 7.82 -10.05 -12.36
C GLY A 57 7.04 -10.48 -13.61
N PRO A 58 6.19 -11.51 -13.49
CA PRO A 58 5.35 -11.97 -14.58
C PRO A 58 4.34 -10.90 -15.00
N VAL A 59 3.82 -11.02 -16.22
CA VAL A 59 2.70 -10.20 -16.66
C VAL A 59 1.44 -10.63 -15.89
N HIS A 60 0.71 -9.64 -15.36
CA HIS A 60 -0.55 -9.83 -14.67
C HIS A 60 -1.74 -9.50 -15.58
N THR A 61 -2.78 -10.30 -15.56
CA THR A 61 -4.00 -10.07 -16.36
C THR A 61 -4.69 -8.75 -15.99
N ASN A 62 -4.55 -8.32 -14.75
CA ASN A 62 -5.04 -7.03 -14.25
C ASN A 62 -4.12 -5.85 -14.60
N SER A 63 -3.13 -6.03 -15.46
CA SER A 63 -2.12 -5.03 -15.88
C SER A 63 -1.28 -4.41 -14.76
N ALA A 64 -1.18 -5.04 -13.58
CA ALA A 64 -0.36 -4.57 -12.47
C ALA A 64 1.14 -4.57 -12.82
N VAL A 65 1.85 -3.49 -12.48
CA VAL A 65 3.26 -3.30 -12.83
C VAL A 65 4.16 -2.88 -11.67
N ALA A 66 3.61 -2.26 -10.62
CA ALA A 66 4.40 -1.83 -9.46
C ALA A 66 3.53 -1.64 -8.21
N LEU A 67 4.12 -1.70 -7.04
CA LEU A 67 3.54 -1.15 -5.81
C LEU A 67 3.72 0.37 -5.85
N HIS A 68 2.61 1.13 -5.70
CA HIS A 68 2.69 2.58 -5.54
C HIS A 68 2.96 2.95 -4.09
N HIS A 69 2.10 2.49 -3.19
CA HIS A 69 2.28 2.71 -1.76
C HIS A 69 1.65 1.61 -0.90
N LEU A 70 2.23 1.47 0.28
CA LEU A 70 1.69 0.70 1.39
C LEU A 70 1.09 1.68 2.40
N VAL A 71 -0.11 1.40 2.90
CA VAL A 71 -0.79 2.24 3.88
C VAL A 71 -0.53 1.72 5.28
N LEU A 72 0.03 2.58 6.13
CA LEU A 72 0.24 2.33 7.54
C LEU A 72 -0.72 3.20 8.36
N MET A 73 -1.63 2.56 9.06
CA MET A 73 -2.50 3.20 10.05
C MET A 73 -1.83 3.14 11.42
N VAL A 74 -1.86 4.27 12.13
CA VAL A 74 -1.26 4.38 13.48
C VAL A 74 -2.28 4.97 14.48
N PRO A 75 -2.14 4.64 15.79
CA PRO A 75 -3.07 5.15 16.82
C PRO A 75 -2.92 6.66 17.07
N GLU A 76 -1.81 7.26 16.67
CA GLU A 76 -1.52 8.68 16.76
C GLU A 76 -0.51 9.04 15.66
N PHE A 77 -0.83 10.05 14.87
CA PHE A 77 0.00 10.43 13.72
C PHE A 77 1.44 10.77 14.11
N GLU A 78 1.60 11.54 15.20
CA GLU A 78 2.94 11.98 15.64
C GLU A 78 3.83 10.82 16.07
N LEU A 79 3.29 9.77 16.68
CA LEU A 79 4.05 8.55 16.99
C LEU A 79 4.59 7.88 15.73
N GLY A 80 3.75 7.79 14.69
CA GLY A 80 4.18 7.23 13.40
C GLY A 80 5.23 8.10 12.71
N ARG A 81 5.04 9.42 12.75
CA ARG A 81 5.98 10.39 12.19
C ARG A 81 7.36 10.30 12.88
N GLN A 82 7.39 10.20 14.20
CA GLN A 82 8.63 10.04 14.97
C GLN A 82 9.34 8.72 14.64
N ALA A 83 8.59 7.64 14.45
CA ALA A 83 9.18 6.37 14.02
C ALA A 83 9.81 6.45 12.63
N LEU A 84 9.20 7.19 11.68
CA LEU A 84 9.80 7.47 10.37
C LEU A 84 11.10 8.26 10.49
N ILE A 85 11.10 9.31 11.30
CA ILE A 85 12.30 10.13 11.54
C ILE A 85 13.41 9.30 12.19
N ALA A 86 13.08 8.46 13.17
CA ALA A 86 14.03 7.58 13.83
C ALA A 86 14.62 6.54 12.86
N ALA A 87 13.85 6.14 11.83
CA ALA A 87 14.30 5.28 10.73
C ALA A 87 15.07 6.04 9.62
N GLY A 88 15.43 7.32 9.83
CA GLY A 88 16.17 8.13 8.86
C GLY A 88 15.33 8.69 7.71
N VAL A 89 13.99 8.57 7.77
CA VAL A 89 13.11 9.06 6.72
C VAL A 89 12.75 10.53 6.95
N THR A 90 12.96 11.37 5.96
CA THR A 90 12.50 12.76 6.01
C THR A 90 11.01 12.83 5.77
N VAL A 91 10.28 13.41 6.72
CA VAL A 91 8.81 13.56 6.66
C VAL A 91 8.36 14.94 7.09
N ASP A 92 7.33 15.43 6.40
CA ASP A 92 6.65 16.68 6.74
C ASP A 92 5.72 16.51 7.95
N SER A 93 5.11 17.61 8.38
CA SER A 93 4.14 17.65 9.49
C SER A 93 2.81 16.96 9.18
N GLY A 94 2.64 16.50 7.95
CA GLY A 94 1.40 15.89 7.47
C GLY A 94 0.36 16.93 7.01
N LYS A 95 -0.66 16.44 6.29
CA LYS A 95 -1.78 17.23 5.80
C LYS A 95 -3.09 16.65 6.33
N PRO A 96 -4.12 17.48 6.56
CA PRO A 96 -5.45 16.98 6.91
C PRO A 96 -5.94 15.94 5.90
N PHE A 97 -6.56 14.86 6.41
CA PHE A 97 -7.04 13.75 5.62
C PHE A 97 -8.39 13.24 6.12
N GLY A 98 -9.24 12.81 5.20
CA GLY A 98 -10.57 12.30 5.53
C GLY A 98 -11.59 13.43 5.78
N SER A 99 -12.65 13.11 6.53
CA SER A 99 -13.68 14.09 6.89
C SER A 99 -13.22 14.98 8.05
N GLU A 100 -13.73 16.22 8.12
CA GLU A 100 -13.44 17.18 9.19
C GLU A 100 -13.68 16.62 10.60
N ASN A 101 -14.64 15.71 10.75
CA ASN A 101 -14.98 15.09 12.02
C ASN A 101 -13.93 14.06 12.52
N ARG A 102 -13.01 13.60 11.68
CA ARG A 102 -12.03 12.58 12.05
C ARG A 102 -10.70 13.15 12.50
N LYS A 103 -10.39 14.39 12.17
CA LYS A 103 -9.09 15.04 12.50
C LYS A 103 -7.87 14.15 12.24
N LEU A 104 -7.84 13.49 11.07
CA LEU A 104 -6.72 12.66 10.66
C LEU A 104 -5.65 13.50 9.95
N LEU A 105 -4.39 13.10 10.10
CA LEU A 105 -3.27 13.58 9.31
C LEU A 105 -2.73 12.45 8.42
N ARG A 106 -2.14 12.86 7.30
CA ARG A 106 -1.54 11.97 6.30
C ARG A 106 -0.23 12.54 5.80
N VAL A 107 0.75 11.66 5.62
CA VAL A 107 2.00 11.94 4.90
C VAL A 107 2.37 10.69 4.09
N ALA A 108 3.08 10.86 2.98
CA ALA A 108 3.51 9.74 2.14
C ALA A 108 4.95 9.93 1.68
N PRO A 109 5.95 9.73 2.57
CA PRO A 109 7.35 9.78 2.18
C PRO A 109 7.73 8.61 1.26
N ARG A 110 8.72 8.84 0.40
CA ARG A 110 9.29 7.76 -0.40
C ARG A 110 10.15 6.84 0.44
N MET A 111 10.00 5.55 0.19
CA MET A 111 10.74 4.45 0.80
C MET A 111 11.38 3.61 -0.34
N GLY A 112 12.42 4.14 -0.98
CA GLY A 112 12.97 3.50 -2.19
C GLY A 112 12.02 3.59 -3.38
N ASP A 113 11.57 2.43 -3.88
CA ASP A 113 10.71 2.33 -5.08
C ASP A 113 9.22 2.57 -4.82
N PHE A 114 8.79 2.63 -3.57
CA PHE A 114 7.39 2.85 -3.18
C PHE A 114 7.26 4.00 -2.17
N GLU A 115 6.04 4.40 -1.87
CA GLU A 115 5.73 5.35 -0.80
C GLU A 115 5.14 4.61 0.41
N LEU A 116 5.44 5.08 1.61
CA LEU A 116 4.75 4.64 2.82
C LEU A 116 3.73 5.70 3.21
N GLU A 117 2.45 5.44 2.96
CA GLU A 117 1.39 6.35 3.35
C GLU A 117 1.06 6.16 4.84
N LEU A 118 1.53 7.08 5.66
CA LEU A 118 1.23 7.12 7.09
C LEU A 118 -0.06 7.91 7.32
N ILE A 119 -1.02 7.29 8.00
CA ILE A 119 -2.29 7.92 8.39
C ILE A 119 -2.53 7.69 9.88
N GLY A 120 -2.88 8.74 10.60
CA GLY A 120 -3.23 8.64 12.00
C GLY A 120 -4.04 9.83 12.50
N PRO A 121 -4.77 9.70 13.61
CA PRO A 121 -5.45 10.80 14.25
C PRO A 121 -4.45 11.79 14.87
N VAL A 122 -4.89 13.05 15.01
CA VAL A 122 -4.11 14.10 15.71
C VAL A 122 -3.98 13.76 17.18
N GLU A 123 -5.07 13.32 17.79
CA GLU A 123 -5.13 12.87 19.17
C GLU A 123 -5.10 11.35 19.22
N ARG A 124 -4.41 10.78 20.21
CA ARG A 124 -4.25 9.33 20.33
C ARG A 124 -5.58 8.62 20.48
N ASP A 125 -5.83 7.67 19.59
CA ASP A 125 -6.93 6.72 19.69
C ASP A 125 -6.45 5.41 20.35
N HIS A 126 -6.73 5.25 21.63
CA HIS A 126 -6.33 4.08 22.42
C HIS A 126 -7.03 2.77 22.00
N SER A 127 -8.06 2.83 21.15
CA SER A 127 -8.73 1.65 20.59
C SER A 127 -8.03 1.11 19.35
N LYS A 128 -7.04 1.82 18.80
CA LYS A 128 -6.32 1.48 17.58
C LYS A 128 -4.92 0.97 17.86
N ASN A 129 -4.46 0.11 16.98
CA ASN A 129 -3.08 -0.36 16.94
C ASN A 129 -2.43 0.09 15.64
N TRP A 130 -1.13 -0.11 15.52
CA TRP A 130 -0.41 -0.01 14.26
C TRP A 130 -0.88 -1.13 13.33
N GLU A 131 -1.17 -0.78 12.09
CA GLU A 131 -1.71 -1.73 11.12
C GLU A 131 -1.17 -1.42 9.72
N LEU A 132 -0.60 -2.42 9.06
CA LEU A 132 -0.34 -2.40 7.63
C LEU A 132 -1.68 -2.63 6.93
N TRP A 133 -2.40 -1.53 6.65
CA TRP A 133 -3.81 -1.54 6.34
C TRP A 133 -4.14 -1.91 4.89
N GLY A 134 -3.28 -1.53 3.94
CA GLY A 134 -3.60 -1.76 2.54
C GLY A 134 -2.48 -1.45 1.56
N LEU A 135 -2.71 -1.84 0.31
CA LEU A 135 -1.80 -1.72 -0.81
C LEU A 135 -2.46 -0.92 -1.94
N VAL A 136 -1.71 -0.03 -2.57
CA VAL A 136 -2.10 0.61 -3.82
C VAL A 136 -1.12 0.20 -4.91
N ILE A 137 -1.66 -0.39 -5.97
CA ILE A 137 -0.91 -1.05 -7.03
C ILE A 137 -1.08 -0.26 -8.32
N VAL A 138 0.04 0.06 -8.96
CA VAL A 138 0.04 0.72 -10.27
C VAL A 138 -0.33 -0.29 -11.34
N VAL A 139 -1.28 0.10 -12.19
CA VAL A 139 -1.66 -0.62 -13.40
C VAL A 139 -1.35 0.20 -14.64
N ASN A 140 -1.05 -0.47 -15.74
CA ASN A 140 -0.80 0.21 -17.01
C ASN A 140 -2.07 0.85 -17.58
N ASP A 141 -3.22 0.16 -17.42
CA ASP A 141 -4.51 0.57 -17.94
C ASP A 141 -5.60 0.29 -16.89
N ILE A 142 -6.12 1.35 -16.28
CA ILE A 142 -7.12 1.25 -15.21
C ILE A 142 -8.51 0.87 -15.75
N ASP A 143 -8.82 1.24 -17.00
CA ASP A 143 -10.10 0.91 -17.62
C ASP A 143 -10.13 -0.54 -18.05
N ALA A 144 -9.03 -1.04 -18.64
CA ALA A 144 -8.88 -2.47 -18.90
C ALA A 144 -8.92 -3.29 -17.62
N THR A 145 -8.30 -2.80 -16.53
CA THR A 145 -8.37 -3.43 -15.19
C THR A 145 -9.82 -3.48 -14.69
N LYS A 146 -10.57 -2.37 -14.80
CA LYS A 146 -12.00 -2.32 -14.41
C LYS A 146 -12.84 -3.26 -15.24
N ASN A 147 -12.64 -3.28 -16.55
CA ASN A 147 -13.36 -4.16 -17.46
C ASN A 147 -13.11 -5.64 -17.15
N TYR A 148 -11.88 -6.01 -16.82
CA TYR A 148 -11.50 -7.37 -16.47
C TYR A 148 -12.07 -7.80 -15.10
N LEU A 149 -11.98 -6.93 -14.09
CA LEU A 149 -12.36 -7.26 -12.71
C LEU A 149 -13.88 -7.06 -12.45
N GLY A 150 -14.56 -6.28 -13.26
CA GLY A 150 -16.01 -6.06 -13.15
C GLY A 150 -16.42 -5.59 -11.75
N ASP A 151 -17.32 -6.37 -11.13
CA ASP A 151 -17.89 -6.07 -9.81
C ASP A 151 -16.94 -6.35 -8.63
N LEU A 152 -15.76 -6.92 -8.87
CA LEU A 152 -14.76 -7.10 -7.82
C LEU A 152 -14.13 -5.77 -7.37
N ILE A 153 -14.20 -4.74 -8.21
CA ILE A 153 -13.71 -3.39 -7.87
C ILE A 153 -14.79 -2.33 -8.04
N GLY A 154 -14.67 -1.26 -7.28
CA GLY A 154 -15.54 -0.11 -7.39
C GLY A 154 -15.34 0.69 -8.69
N GLU A 155 -16.09 1.79 -8.81
CA GLU A 155 -15.96 2.69 -9.96
C GLU A 155 -14.58 3.37 -9.99
N VAL A 156 -14.08 3.58 -11.21
CA VAL A 156 -12.86 4.35 -11.44
C VAL A 156 -13.14 5.83 -11.23
N LYS A 157 -12.39 6.46 -10.34
CA LYS A 157 -12.56 7.87 -9.96
C LYS A 157 -11.22 8.59 -9.89
N PRO A 158 -11.20 9.94 -9.91
CA PRO A 158 -9.97 10.70 -9.68
C PRO A 158 -9.30 10.29 -8.37
N ALA A 159 -7.97 10.14 -8.41
CA ALA A 159 -7.16 9.86 -7.23
C ALA A 159 -6.70 11.16 -6.53
N LEU A 160 -6.12 11.03 -5.35
CA LEU A 160 -5.46 12.16 -4.68
C LEU A 160 -4.15 12.57 -5.40
N GLN A 161 -3.52 11.62 -6.06
CA GLN A 161 -2.32 11.86 -6.87
C GLN A 161 -2.72 12.57 -8.16
N PRO A 162 -2.00 13.66 -8.53
CA PRO A 162 -2.28 14.38 -9.77
C PRO A 162 -2.21 13.47 -11.01
N HIS A 163 -3.13 13.67 -11.94
CA HIS A 163 -3.19 12.92 -13.20
C HIS A 163 -3.30 11.39 -13.03
N ARG A 164 -3.96 10.97 -11.95
CA ARG A 164 -4.21 9.56 -11.65
C ARG A 164 -5.68 9.30 -11.39
N ARG A 165 -6.09 8.05 -11.72
CA ARG A 165 -7.40 7.49 -11.38
C ARG A 165 -7.23 6.25 -10.53
N ILE A 166 -8.18 5.97 -9.66
CA ILE A 166 -8.12 4.89 -8.69
C ILE A 166 -9.44 4.11 -8.67
N ALA A 167 -9.33 2.79 -8.51
CA ALA A 167 -10.45 1.91 -8.21
C ALA A 167 -10.08 0.98 -7.05
N THR A 168 -10.96 0.89 -6.05
CA THR A 168 -10.72 0.08 -4.84
C THR A 168 -11.41 -1.26 -4.96
N VAL A 169 -10.75 -2.32 -4.52
CA VAL A 169 -11.32 -3.65 -4.44
C VAL A 169 -12.47 -3.66 -3.43
N ASN A 170 -13.62 -4.21 -3.85
CA ASN A 170 -14.80 -4.30 -3.01
C ASN A 170 -14.60 -5.31 -1.87
N LYS A 171 -15.17 -5.03 -0.70
CA LYS A 171 -15.11 -5.95 0.45
C LYS A 171 -15.69 -7.34 0.15
N SER A 172 -16.66 -7.41 -0.77
CA SER A 172 -17.25 -8.67 -1.26
C SER A 172 -16.26 -9.60 -1.96
N ALA A 173 -15.10 -9.09 -2.41
CA ALA A 173 -14.03 -9.90 -2.97
C ALA A 173 -13.30 -10.77 -1.91
N GLY A 174 -13.64 -10.62 -0.62
CA GLY A 174 -13.15 -11.49 0.46
C GLY A 174 -11.65 -11.37 0.77
N ILE A 175 -10.99 -10.28 0.30
CA ILE A 175 -9.58 -10.03 0.60
C ILE A 175 -9.48 -9.42 1.99
N GLY A 176 -8.62 -9.98 2.83
CA GLY A 176 -8.47 -9.56 4.21
C GLY A 176 -7.70 -8.25 4.42
N THR A 177 -7.40 -7.51 3.35
CA THR A 177 -6.73 -6.20 3.38
C THR A 177 -7.31 -5.27 2.32
N ALA A 178 -7.12 -3.97 2.48
CA ALA A 178 -7.51 -3.02 1.45
C ALA A 178 -6.55 -3.08 0.26
N VAL A 179 -7.10 -3.18 -0.94
CA VAL A 179 -6.34 -3.13 -2.19
C VAL A 179 -6.99 -2.13 -3.12
N ALA A 180 -6.19 -1.30 -3.78
CA ALA A 180 -6.66 -0.42 -4.83
C ALA A 180 -5.71 -0.45 -6.03
N PHE A 181 -6.27 -0.22 -7.20
CA PHE A 181 -5.55 -0.08 -8.46
C PHE A 181 -5.47 1.39 -8.84
N LEU A 182 -4.28 1.84 -9.22
CA LEU A 182 -3.98 3.22 -9.58
C LEU A 182 -3.43 3.26 -11.00
N GLY A 183 -4.16 3.90 -11.90
CA GLY A 183 -3.75 4.12 -13.30
C GLY A 183 -3.49 5.59 -13.61
N ARG A 184 -2.97 5.86 -14.81
CA ARG A 184 -2.87 7.21 -15.33
C ARG A 184 -4.24 7.71 -15.78
N GLU A 185 -4.44 9.01 -15.74
CA GLU A 185 -5.53 9.68 -16.44
C GLU A 185 -5.25 9.59 -17.95
N GLU A 186 -6.26 9.26 -18.74
CA GLU A 186 -6.10 9.29 -20.19
C GLU A 186 -5.81 10.73 -20.62
N THR A 187 -4.70 10.91 -21.33
CA THR A 187 -4.44 12.18 -22.01
C THR A 187 -5.32 12.19 -23.26
N LEU A 188 -6.32 13.07 -23.29
CA LEU A 188 -7.15 13.35 -24.48
C LEU A 188 -6.26 13.90 -25.59
#